data_a8d31210c54786b798630f9f4b443b66
#
_entry.id   a8d31210c54786b798630f9f4b443b66
#
_cell.length_a   1.000
_cell.length_b   1.000
_cell.length_c   1.000
_cell.angle_alpha   90.00
_cell.angle_beta   90.00
_cell.angle_gamma   90.00
#
_symmetry.space_group_name_H-M   'P 1'
#
loop_
_entity.id
_entity.type
_entity.pdbx_description
1 polymer ?
#
loop_
_entity_poly.entity_id
_entity_poly.type
_entity_poly.pdbx_seq_one_letter_code
_entity_poly.pdbx_strand_id
1 'polypeptide(L)'
;RVLQLADIQDGPKVSKDTVKLIEASLDATRPDIVIFTGNQIAGYDPAYAQTTRKRRWSAAAGISSKTASSKSPEASERFEAALERTCASVRATVEQLVRPLADRGIPWAVTFGNHDFQCGLSNAEIESICREFPGCVNPEPTGGESGLGGANSANSVGSMDSAEAAGFVQLRAESYLPNQRVFACEPGTFALPVADVDHTMSVLGLVLLDSGDYARSGGYGSPSAAALQFLAEVPKAMRAQSQEIGRSQEPAVPCMVFQHFPVQQYYQLLKPAAA
;
A
#
# COMPACT_ATOMS: atom_id res chain seq x y z
N ARG A 1 -19.17 5.80 2.41
CA ARG A 1 -18.41 6.89 1.77
C ARG A 1 -16.93 6.57 1.84
N VAL A 2 -16.21 6.77 0.71
CA VAL A 2 -14.76 6.60 0.63
C VAL A 2 -14.14 7.97 0.35
N LEU A 3 -13.14 8.37 1.13
CA LEU A 3 -12.29 9.51 0.84
C LEU A 3 -10.95 8.98 0.33
N GLN A 4 -10.54 9.41 -0.87
CA GLN A 4 -9.23 9.11 -1.42
C GLN A 4 -8.29 10.30 -1.20
N LEU A 5 -7.09 10.01 -0.71
CA LEU A 5 -5.99 10.97 -0.54
C LEU A 5 -4.75 10.45 -1.29
N ALA A 6 -4.07 11.31 -2.01
CA ALA A 6 -2.86 10.98 -2.77
C ALA A 6 -1.87 12.14 -2.76
N ASP A 7 -0.60 11.83 -3.04
CA ASP A 7 0.44 12.82 -3.29
C ASP A 7 0.63 13.86 -2.17
N ILE A 8 0.56 13.39 -0.93
CA ILE A 8 0.82 14.24 0.24
C ILE A 8 2.27 14.71 0.22
N GLN A 9 3.20 13.79 -0.02
CA GLN A 9 4.63 14.05 -0.21
C GLN A 9 5.25 14.91 0.88
N ASP A 10 4.97 14.59 2.14
CA ASP A 10 5.58 15.23 3.30
C ASP A 10 6.71 14.37 3.91
N GLY A 11 7.65 15.03 4.57
CA GLY A 11 8.73 14.40 5.35
C GLY A 11 8.35 14.17 6.81
N PRO A 12 9.33 13.88 7.69
CA PRO A 12 9.09 13.60 9.11
C PRO A 12 8.45 14.76 9.89
N LYS A 13 8.52 15.95 9.35
CA LYS A 13 7.81 17.13 9.85
C LYS A 13 6.72 17.48 8.86
N VAL A 14 5.54 16.92 9.05
CA VAL A 14 4.38 17.16 8.20
C VAL A 14 3.95 18.64 8.28
N SER A 15 3.60 19.22 7.15
CA SER A 15 3.08 20.57 7.06
C SER A 15 1.80 20.72 7.88
N LYS A 16 1.70 21.80 8.65
CA LYS A 16 0.46 22.13 9.37
C LYS A 16 -0.74 22.31 8.45
N ASP A 17 -0.49 22.78 7.23
CA ASP A 17 -1.57 22.99 6.26
C ASP A 17 -2.03 21.67 5.64
N THR A 18 -1.13 20.69 5.47
CA THR A 18 -1.49 19.32 5.12
C THR A 18 -2.44 18.72 6.17
N VAL A 19 -2.07 18.79 7.44
CA VAL A 19 -2.91 18.26 8.54
C VAL A 19 -4.28 18.93 8.56
N LYS A 20 -4.33 20.27 8.47
CA LYS A 20 -5.60 21.01 8.42
C LYS A 20 -6.45 20.63 7.21
N LEU A 21 -5.82 20.40 6.04
CA LEU A 21 -6.56 19.98 4.84
C LEU A 21 -7.17 18.59 5.03
N ILE A 22 -6.43 17.67 5.63
CA ILE A 22 -6.95 16.35 6.00
C ILE A 22 -8.13 16.51 6.96
N GLU A 23 -7.98 17.25 8.05
CA GLU A 23 -9.06 17.50 9.02
C GLU A 23 -10.31 18.08 8.36
N ALA A 24 -10.15 19.15 7.56
CA ALA A 24 -11.26 19.79 6.84
C ALA A 24 -11.94 18.82 5.86
N SER A 25 -11.17 17.97 5.19
CA SER A 25 -11.70 16.97 4.25
C SER A 25 -12.50 15.90 5.00
N LEU A 26 -12.02 15.43 6.16
CA LEU A 26 -12.73 14.47 7.01
C LEU A 26 -14.04 15.06 7.53
N ASP A 27 -14.02 16.28 8.01
CA ASP A 27 -15.20 16.95 8.57
C ASP A 27 -16.26 17.24 7.49
N ALA A 28 -15.83 17.60 6.27
CA ALA A 28 -16.72 17.87 5.14
C ALA A 28 -17.36 16.59 4.56
N THR A 29 -16.57 15.52 4.42
CA THR A 29 -17.03 14.29 3.74
C THR A 29 -17.59 13.24 4.67
N ARG A 30 -17.14 13.21 5.93
CA ARG A 30 -17.47 12.18 6.94
C ARG A 30 -17.36 10.78 6.34
N PRO A 31 -16.16 10.37 5.94
CA PRO A 31 -15.97 9.10 5.26
C PRO A 31 -16.08 7.93 6.23
N ASP A 32 -16.53 6.80 5.72
CA ASP A 32 -16.54 5.52 6.44
C ASP A 32 -15.16 4.84 6.39
N ILE A 33 -14.35 5.20 5.38
CA ILE A 33 -12.95 4.77 5.21
C ILE A 33 -12.17 5.81 4.41
N VAL A 34 -10.88 5.96 4.74
CA VAL A 34 -9.92 6.74 3.95
C VAL A 34 -8.97 5.80 3.23
N ILE A 35 -8.72 6.04 1.94
CA ILE A 35 -7.75 5.28 1.14
C ILE A 35 -6.64 6.22 0.68
N PHE A 36 -5.41 5.95 1.14
CA PHE A 36 -4.22 6.62 0.66
C PHE A 36 -3.69 5.88 -0.57
N THR A 37 -3.59 6.57 -1.70
CA THR A 37 -3.23 5.96 -2.98
C THR A 37 -1.84 6.32 -3.47
N GLY A 38 -0.87 6.38 -2.57
CA GLY A 38 0.54 6.53 -2.91
C GLY A 38 1.09 7.94 -2.72
N ASN A 39 2.43 7.99 -2.62
CA ASN A 39 3.19 9.21 -2.38
C ASN A 39 2.78 9.93 -1.09
N GLN A 40 2.56 9.17 -0.01
CA GLN A 40 2.36 9.72 1.32
C GLN A 40 3.65 10.33 1.84
N ILE A 41 4.78 9.69 1.51
CA ILE A 41 6.11 10.05 1.99
C ILE A 41 6.91 10.70 0.87
N ALA A 42 7.49 11.88 1.14
CA ALA A 42 8.53 12.47 0.30
C ALA A 42 9.84 11.69 0.49
N GLY A 43 9.95 10.48 -0.09
CA GLY A 43 11.12 9.63 0.10
C GLY A 43 12.45 10.24 -0.35
N TYR A 44 12.41 11.36 -1.03
CA TYR A 44 13.55 12.18 -1.42
C TYR A 44 13.86 13.30 -0.39
N ASP A 45 13.14 13.38 0.74
CA ASP A 45 13.40 14.35 1.80
C ASP A 45 14.83 14.19 2.35
N PRO A 46 15.53 15.28 2.69
CA PRO A 46 16.87 15.23 3.27
C PRO A 46 17.01 14.35 4.52
N ALA A 47 15.93 14.14 5.27
CA ALA A 47 15.91 13.23 6.41
C ALA A 47 16.29 11.79 6.02
N TYR A 48 16.08 11.38 4.78
CA TYR A 48 16.38 10.07 4.23
C TYR A 48 17.70 10.01 3.44
N ALA A 49 18.52 11.08 3.46
CA ALA A 49 19.70 11.21 2.59
C ALA A 49 20.68 10.03 2.65
N GLN A 50 20.77 9.31 3.79
CA GLN A 50 21.67 8.18 3.96
C GLN A 50 21.12 6.85 3.42
N THR A 51 19.80 6.73 3.29
CA THR A 51 19.11 5.51 2.88
C THR A 51 18.41 5.65 1.54
N THR A 52 18.22 6.89 1.04
CA THR A 52 17.44 7.19 -0.15
C THR A 52 17.89 6.38 -1.37
N ARG A 53 16.92 5.96 -2.19
CA ARG A 53 17.11 5.23 -3.45
C ARG A 53 16.34 5.94 -4.57
N LYS A 54 16.99 6.20 -5.68
CA LYS A 54 16.32 6.78 -6.87
C LYS A 54 15.43 5.77 -7.60
N ARG A 55 15.78 4.49 -7.52
CA ARG A 55 15.11 3.35 -8.16
C ARG A 55 15.19 2.14 -7.23
N ARG A 56 14.22 1.25 -7.23
CA ARG A 56 14.25 0.03 -6.40
C ARG A 56 15.50 -0.81 -6.63
N TRP A 57 16.02 -0.84 -7.86
CA TRP A 57 17.24 -1.58 -8.24
C TRP A 57 18.53 -0.78 -8.08
N SER A 58 18.48 0.47 -7.66
CA SER A 58 19.70 1.25 -7.36
C SER A 58 20.19 0.98 -5.95
N ALA A 59 21.51 1.09 -5.75
CA ALA A 59 22.05 1.09 -4.41
C ALA A 59 21.51 2.28 -3.62
N ALA A 60 21.35 2.11 -2.29
CA ALA A 60 21.06 3.22 -1.39
C ALA A 60 22.20 4.25 -1.40
N ALA A 61 21.91 5.51 -1.18
CA ALA A 61 22.89 6.60 -1.22
C ALA A 61 24.07 6.38 -0.25
N GLY A 62 23.80 5.74 0.91
CA GLY A 62 24.84 5.39 1.89
C GLY A 62 25.73 4.19 1.51
N ILE A 63 25.40 3.48 0.42
CA ILE A 63 26.18 2.34 -0.06
C ILE A 63 26.87 2.75 -1.36
N SER A 64 28.15 3.15 -1.29
CA SER A 64 28.95 3.39 -2.50
C SER A 64 29.13 2.08 -3.26
N SER A 65 28.98 2.12 -4.59
CA SER A 65 29.22 0.98 -5.48
C SER A 65 30.64 0.38 -5.37
N LYS A 66 31.59 1.15 -4.82
CA LYS A 66 32.95 0.68 -4.52
C LYS A 66 33.07 -0.07 -3.21
N THR A 67 32.10 0.06 -2.28
CA THR A 67 32.09 -0.63 -0.98
C THR A 67 31.20 -1.88 -0.98
N ALA A 68 30.47 -2.16 -2.05
CA ALA A 68 29.65 -3.37 -2.16
C ALA A 68 30.47 -4.68 -2.16
N SER A 69 31.77 -4.62 -2.49
CA SER A 69 32.68 -5.78 -2.49
C SER A 69 33.55 -5.90 -1.23
N SER A 70 33.53 -4.90 -0.32
CA SER A 70 34.21 -4.98 0.99
C SER A 70 33.36 -4.26 2.04
N LYS A 71 32.31 -4.93 2.53
CA LYS A 71 31.57 -4.44 3.69
C LYS A 71 32.49 -4.55 4.91
N SER A 72 33.07 -3.43 5.37
CA SER A 72 33.61 -3.41 6.72
C SER A 72 32.42 -3.52 7.70
N PRO A 73 32.58 -4.24 8.83
CA PRO A 73 31.54 -4.31 9.86
C PRO A 73 31.01 -2.93 10.26
N GLU A 74 31.89 -1.95 10.38
CA GLU A 74 31.56 -0.56 10.73
C GLU A 74 30.67 0.14 9.70
N ALA A 75 30.84 -0.15 8.39
CA ALA A 75 29.99 0.42 7.33
C ALA A 75 28.58 -0.19 7.37
N SER A 76 28.49 -1.49 7.73
CA SER A 76 27.20 -2.17 7.93
C SER A 76 26.44 -1.57 9.10
N GLU A 77 27.09 -1.45 10.26
CA GLU A 77 26.50 -0.86 11.47
C GLU A 77 26.00 0.58 11.24
N ARG A 78 26.78 1.40 10.53
CA ARG A 78 26.36 2.77 10.17
C ARG A 78 25.12 2.79 9.28
N PHE A 79 25.03 1.86 8.33
CA PHE A 79 23.88 1.77 7.44
C PHE A 79 22.65 1.26 8.18
N GLU A 80 22.79 0.26 9.05
CA GLU A 80 21.70 -0.23 9.91
C GLU A 80 21.15 0.88 10.82
N ALA A 81 22.05 1.61 11.48
CA ALA A 81 21.64 2.79 12.25
C ALA A 81 20.98 3.89 11.41
N ALA A 82 21.33 4.02 10.13
CA ALA A 82 20.65 4.92 9.22
C ALA A 82 19.25 4.41 8.86
N LEU A 83 19.06 3.11 8.66
CA LEU A 83 17.74 2.51 8.42
C LEU A 83 16.83 2.66 9.63
N GLU A 84 17.34 2.46 10.84
CA GLU A 84 16.56 2.69 12.07
C GLU A 84 16.05 4.13 12.16
N ARG A 85 16.91 5.11 11.86
CA ARG A 85 16.50 6.52 11.80
C ARG A 85 15.46 6.77 10.72
N THR A 86 15.60 6.12 9.57
CA THR A 86 14.61 6.19 8.49
C THR A 86 13.26 5.61 8.93
N CYS A 87 13.25 4.44 9.59
CA CYS A 87 12.03 3.86 10.16
C CYS A 87 11.36 4.81 11.16
N ALA A 88 12.14 5.42 12.06
CA ALA A 88 11.63 6.38 13.02
C ALA A 88 11.04 7.63 12.33
N SER A 89 11.68 8.11 11.26
CA SER A 89 11.22 9.25 10.48
C SER A 89 9.94 8.95 9.69
N VAL A 90 9.87 7.77 9.07
CA VAL A 90 8.64 7.31 8.37
C VAL A 90 7.50 7.15 9.37
N ARG A 91 7.76 6.55 10.53
CA ARG A 91 6.77 6.42 11.61
C ARG A 91 6.24 7.78 12.04
N ALA A 92 7.12 8.77 12.23
CA ALA A 92 6.72 10.14 12.60
C ALA A 92 5.87 10.81 11.52
N THR A 93 6.14 10.55 10.22
CA THR A 93 5.32 11.06 9.12
C THR A 93 3.93 10.41 9.16
N VAL A 94 3.87 9.07 9.18
CA VAL A 94 2.60 8.33 9.19
C VAL A 94 1.74 8.74 10.38
N GLU A 95 2.33 8.81 11.59
CA GLU A 95 1.61 9.23 12.80
C GLU A 95 0.87 10.56 12.62
N GLN A 96 1.57 11.58 12.09
CA GLN A 96 0.99 12.90 11.89
C GLN A 96 -0.12 12.92 10.84
N LEU A 97 0.00 12.10 9.78
CA LEU A 97 -1.00 12.02 8.72
C LEU A 97 -2.28 11.28 9.19
N VAL A 98 -2.12 10.23 10.00
CA VAL A 98 -3.26 9.38 10.38
C VAL A 98 -3.89 9.77 11.72
N ARG A 99 -3.23 10.61 12.53
CA ARG A 99 -3.79 11.10 13.81
C ARG A 99 -5.20 11.70 13.66
N PRO A 100 -5.49 12.59 12.68
CA PRO A 100 -6.84 13.11 12.50
C PRO A 100 -7.90 12.03 12.24
N LEU A 101 -7.50 10.91 11.60
CA LEU A 101 -8.37 9.76 11.36
C LEU A 101 -8.59 8.96 12.65
N ALA A 102 -7.49 8.68 13.37
CA ALA A 102 -7.54 7.96 14.64
C ALA A 102 -8.41 8.68 15.68
N ASP A 103 -8.27 10.01 15.79
CA ASP A 103 -9.08 10.84 16.70
C ASP A 103 -10.57 10.78 16.39
N ARG A 104 -10.95 10.45 15.15
CA ARG A 104 -12.34 10.31 14.69
C ARG A 104 -12.79 8.85 14.59
N GLY A 105 -11.93 7.89 14.90
CA GLY A 105 -12.22 6.45 14.76
C GLY A 105 -12.45 6.02 13.31
N ILE A 106 -11.89 6.73 12.33
CA ILE A 106 -12.07 6.43 10.91
C ILE A 106 -11.00 5.42 10.46
N PRO A 107 -11.38 4.24 9.94
CA PRO A 107 -10.44 3.28 9.38
C PRO A 107 -9.79 3.81 8.10
N TRP A 108 -8.59 3.32 7.82
CA TRP A 108 -7.84 3.73 6.65
C TRP A 108 -7.00 2.60 6.07
N ALA A 109 -6.75 2.71 4.78
CA ALA A 109 -5.97 1.78 3.99
C ALA A 109 -4.92 2.52 3.15
N VAL A 110 -3.83 1.85 2.79
CA VAL A 110 -2.76 2.45 2.01
C VAL A 110 -2.28 1.54 0.88
N THR A 111 -2.06 2.10 -0.29
CA THR A 111 -1.20 1.57 -1.36
C THR A 111 -0.09 2.57 -1.66
N PHE A 112 0.87 2.21 -2.53
CA PHE A 112 2.12 2.94 -2.67
C PHE A 112 2.26 3.61 -4.03
N GLY A 113 3.04 4.70 -4.03
CA GLY A 113 3.46 5.43 -5.21
C GLY A 113 4.97 5.32 -5.44
N ASN A 114 5.44 6.10 -6.39
CA ASN A 114 6.84 6.07 -6.82
C ASN A 114 7.81 6.84 -5.91
N HIS A 115 7.33 7.57 -4.94
CA HIS A 115 8.17 8.30 -3.99
C HIS A 115 8.27 7.63 -2.62
N ASP A 116 7.30 6.80 -2.22
CA ASP A 116 7.29 6.20 -0.88
C ASP A 116 8.57 5.37 -0.63
N PHE A 117 8.92 4.44 -1.52
CA PHE A 117 10.10 3.58 -1.36
C PHE A 117 11.44 4.35 -1.44
N GLN A 118 11.43 5.58 -1.95
CA GLN A 118 12.67 6.36 -2.11
C GLN A 118 13.31 6.73 -0.78
N CYS A 119 12.59 6.66 0.33
CA CYS A 119 13.16 6.79 1.68
C CYS A 119 14.19 5.69 2.00
N GLY A 120 14.21 4.60 1.23
CA GLY A 120 15.11 3.45 1.39
C GLY A 120 14.47 2.19 1.93
N LEU A 121 13.24 2.29 2.44
CA LEU A 121 12.45 1.14 2.88
C LEU A 121 11.67 0.53 1.70
N SER A 122 11.39 -0.77 1.80
CA SER A 122 10.47 -1.45 0.89
C SER A 122 9.01 -1.11 1.22
N ASN A 123 8.10 -1.35 0.28
CA ASN A 123 6.66 -1.20 0.53
C ASN A 123 6.20 -2.09 1.70
N ALA A 124 6.76 -3.29 1.85
CA ALA A 124 6.46 -4.18 2.98
C ALA A 124 6.86 -3.58 4.33
N GLU A 125 8.04 -2.96 4.42
CA GLU A 125 8.51 -2.30 5.64
C GLU A 125 7.67 -1.06 5.96
N ILE A 126 7.33 -0.25 4.96
CA ILE A 126 6.45 0.92 5.15
C ILE A 126 5.06 0.47 5.57
N GLU A 127 4.50 -0.57 4.94
CA GLU A 127 3.20 -1.13 5.31
C GLU A 127 3.21 -1.69 6.74
N SER A 128 4.32 -2.33 7.16
CA SER A 128 4.48 -2.79 8.53
C SER A 128 4.41 -1.62 9.53
N ILE A 129 5.05 -0.49 9.22
CA ILE A 129 4.96 0.72 10.03
C ILE A 129 3.53 1.27 10.03
N CYS A 130 2.84 1.29 8.89
CA CYS A 130 1.45 1.75 8.81
C CYS A 130 0.53 0.93 9.74
N ARG A 131 0.73 -0.38 9.82
CA ARG A 131 -0.06 -1.27 10.70
C ARG A 131 0.15 -1.05 12.20
N GLU A 132 1.21 -0.35 12.61
CA GLU A 132 1.41 0.03 14.02
C GLU A 132 0.36 1.04 14.49
N PHE A 133 -0.30 1.76 13.58
CA PHE A 133 -1.22 2.83 13.92
C PHE A 133 -2.69 2.38 13.90
N PRO A 134 -3.50 2.91 14.83
CA PRO A 134 -4.91 2.58 14.92
C PRO A 134 -5.67 2.85 13.62
N GLY A 135 -6.60 1.98 13.28
CA GLY A 135 -7.47 2.13 12.12
C GLY A 135 -6.87 1.66 10.79
N CYS A 136 -5.59 1.31 10.73
CA CYS A 136 -5.02 0.71 9.52
C CYS A 136 -5.66 -0.66 9.26
N VAL A 137 -6.21 -0.84 8.05
CA VAL A 137 -6.85 -2.11 7.64
C VAL A 137 -6.03 -2.89 6.61
N ASN A 138 -4.80 -2.49 6.36
CA ASN A 138 -3.89 -3.28 5.53
C ASN A 138 -3.65 -4.66 6.16
N PRO A 139 -3.68 -5.75 5.38
CA PRO A 139 -3.51 -7.11 5.89
C PRO A 139 -2.10 -7.35 6.42
N GLU A 140 -1.97 -8.32 7.34
CA GLU A 140 -0.68 -8.89 7.67
C GLU A 140 -0.09 -9.65 6.47
N PRO A 141 1.25 -9.72 6.33
CA PRO A 141 1.86 -10.52 5.28
C PRO A 141 1.43 -11.98 5.39
N THR A 142 1.01 -12.57 4.28
CA THR A 142 0.73 -14.01 4.20
C THR A 142 2.05 -14.77 4.10
N GLY A 143 2.49 -15.40 5.18
CA GLY A 143 3.65 -16.31 5.18
C GLY A 143 4.95 -15.67 5.66
N GLY A 144 5.46 -16.28 6.73
CA GLY A 144 6.63 -16.05 7.51
C GLY A 144 7.86 -15.42 6.84
N GLU A 145 8.23 -14.38 7.44
CA GLU A 145 9.55 -13.90 7.82
C GLU A 145 9.47 -12.41 8.14
N SER A 146 9.13 -12.10 9.37
CA SER A 146 9.48 -10.81 9.97
C SER A 146 10.98 -10.84 10.24
N GLY A 147 11.74 -10.31 9.29
CA GLY A 147 13.18 -10.16 9.39
C GLY A 147 13.58 -8.79 8.90
N LEU A 148 13.92 -7.90 9.82
CA LEU A 148 14.74 -6.73 9.54
C LEU A 148 16.07 -7.22 8.94
N GLY A 149 16.25 -7.05 7.65
CA GLY A 149 17.53 -7.28 6.99
C GLY A 149 17.48 -8.26 5.82
N GLY A 150 17.66 -7.77 4.62
CA GLY A 150 18.04 -8.62 3.49
C GLY A 150 17.42 -8.20 2.16
N ALA A 151 18.13 -7.33 1.44
CA ALA A 151 17.90 -7.16 0.02
C ALA A 151 18.15 -8.48 -0.73
N ASN A 152 17.28 -8.77 -1.68
CA ASN A 152 17.33 -9.81 -2.70
C ASN A 152 16.45 -11.03 -2.43
N SER A 153 15.25 -11.01 -2.95
CA SER A 153 14.66 -12.21 -3.56
C SER A 153 13.84 -11.79 -4.77
N ALA A 154 14.50 -11.70 -5.92
CA ALA A 154 13.85 -11.85 -7.20
C ALA A 154 13.84 -13.36 -7.50
N ASN A 155 12.69 -13.86 -7.95
CA ASN A 155 12.44 -15.21 -8.44
C ASN A 155 12.07 -16.30 -7.41
N SER A 156 10.78 -16.45 -7.20
CA SER A 156 10.17 -17.78 -7.20
C SER A 156 8.80 -17.68 -7.85
N VAL A 157 8.76 -17.98 -9.15
CA VAL A 157 7.51 -18.27 -9.86
C VAL A 157 7.15 -19.69 -9.46
N GLY A 158 6.32 -19.84 -8.43
CA GLY A 158 5.64 -21.08 -8.10
C GLY A 158 4.31 -21.13 -8.85
N SER A 159 4.11 -22.16 -9.62
CA SER A 159 2.84 -22.52 -10.26
C SER A 159 1.77 -22.69 -9.17
N MET A 160 0.74 -21.84 -9.17
CA MET A 160 -0.36 -21.93 -8.21
C MET A 160 -1.46 -22.81 -8.77
N ASP A 161 -1.70 -23.96 -8.11
CA ASP A 161 -2.87 -24.81 -8.35
C ASP A 161 -4.15 -24.12 -7.83
N SER A 162 -5.25 -24.34 -8.52
CA SER A 162 -6.55 -23.68 -8.31
C SER A 162 -7.23 -23.96 -6.94
N ALA A 163 -6.61 -24.72 -6.06
CA ALA A 163 -7.07 -24.95 -4.69
C ALA A 163 -6.53 -23.92 -3.68
N GLU A 164 -5.52 -23.12 -4.05
CA GLU A 164 -4.88 -22.13 -3.17
C GLU A 164 -5.55 -20.74 -3.21
N ALA A 165 -6.56 -20.52 -4.04
CA ALA A 165 -7.37 -19.28 -4.02
C ALA A 165 -8.03 -19.01 -2.64
N ALA A 166 -8.16 -20.01 -1.79
CA ALA A 166 -8.59 -19.87 -0.40
C ALA A 166 -7.54 -19.23 0.52
N GLY A 167 -6.27 -19.19 0.11
CA GLY A 167 -5.16 -18.64 0.91
C GLY A 167 -5.10 -17.11 0.96
N PHE A 168 -5.84 -16.43 0.09
CA PHE A 168 -5.86 -14.96 0.06
C PHE A 168 -6.77 -14.32 1.12
N VAL A 169 -7.49 -15.10 1.90
CA VAL A 169 -8.43 -14.59 2.88
C VAL A 169 -7.81 -14.56 4.27
N GLN A 170 -7.61 -13.35 4.79
CA GLN A 170 -7.15 -13.18 6.16
C GLN A 170 -8.24 -12.52 7.01
N LEU A 171 -8.53 -13.13 8.17
CA LEU A 171 -9.41 -12.55 9.17
C LEU A 171 -8.57 -11.67 10.11
N ARG A 172 -8.94 -10.42 10.27
CA ARG A 172 -8.34 -9.53 11.27
C ARG A 172 -9.20 -9.49 12.53
N ALA A 173 -8.59 -9.86 13.66
CA ALA A 173 -9.26 -9.89 14.95
C ALA A 173 -9.27 -8.52 15.68
N GLU A 174 -8.38 -7.58 15.33
CA GLU A 174 -8.10 -6.39 16.14
C GLU A 174 -8.25 -5.05 15.40
N SER A 175 -8.96 -5.00 14.28
CA SER A 175 -9.20 -3.74 13.57
C SER A 175 -10.49 -3.05 14.03
N TYR A 176 -10.64 -1.75 13.72
CA TYR A 176 -11.90 -1.00 13.86
C TYR A 176 -13.07 -1.66 13.11
N LEU A 177 -12.78 -2.62 12.24
CA LEU A 177 -13.74 -3.46 11.54
C LEU A 177 -13.56 -4.89 12.03
N PRO A 178 -14.05 -5.25 13.23
CA PRO A 178 -13.92 -6.60 13.77
C PRO A 178 -14.57 -7.61 12.80
N ASN A 179 -13.90 -8.74 12.58
CA ASN A 179 -14.31 -9.77 11.62
C ASN A 179 -14.28 -9.34 10.13
N GLN A 180 -13.67 -8.20 9.79
CA GLN A 180 -13.46 -7.83 8.39
C GLN A 180 -12.59 -8.87 7.70
N ARG A 181 -13.10 -9.47 6.64
CA ARG A 181 -12.31 -10.31 5.75
C ARG A 181 -11.52 -9.43 4.81
N VAL A 182 -10.26 -9.75 4.62
CA VAL A 182 -9.36 -9.07 3.70
C VAL A 182 -8.78 -10.09 2.74
N PHE A 183 -8.83 -9.81 1.45
CA PHE A 183 -8.15 -10.59 0.44
C PHE A 183 -6.78 -9.96 0.21
N ALA A 184 -5.72 -10.63 0.63
CA ALA A 184 -4.35 -10.15 0.51
C ALA A 184 -3.63 -10.74 -0.69
N CYS A 185 -2.76 -9.97 -1.33
CA CYS A 185 -1.89 -10.41 -2.42
C CYS A 185 -0.42 -10.10 -2.10
N GLU A 186 -0.05 -8.85 -2.16
CA GLU A 186 1.30 -8.36 -1.89
C GLU A 186 1.22 -6.99 -1.19
N PRO A 187 2.30 -6.46 -0.62
CA PRO A 187 2.26 -5.16 0.05
C PRO A 187 1.65 -4.06 -0.82
N GLY A 188 0.63 -3.39 -0.30
CA GLY A 188 -0.14 -2.38 -1.03
C GLY A 188 -1.16 -2.93 -2.03
N THR A 189 -1.25 -4.27 -2.22
CA THR A 189 -2.23 -4.92 -3.10
C THR A 189 -3.10 -5.88 -2.30
N PHE A 190 -4.35 -5.49 -2.09
CA PHE A 190 -5.34 -6.26 -1.34
C PHE A 190 -6.75 -5.75 -1.63
N ALA A 191 -7.76 -6.43 -1.13
CA ALA A 191 -9.15 -6.03 -1.34
C ALA A 191 -9.98 -6.18 -0.07
N LEU A 192 -10.87 -5.21 0.13
CA LEU A 192 -11.82 -5.12 1.24
C LEU A 192 -13.22 -5.34 0.69
N PRO A 193 -13.94 -6.38 1.08
CA PRO A 193 -15.34 -6.53 0.73
C PRO A 193 -16.20 -5.53 1.53
N VAL A 194 -17.16 -4.92 0.86
CA VAL A 194 -18.23 -4.13 1.46
C VAL A 194 -19.47 -4.99 1.50
N ALA A 195 -19.98 -5.24 2.70
CA ALA A 195 -21.17 -6.04 2.90
C ALA A 195 -22.47 -5.24 2.65
N ASP A 196 -23.56 -5.95 2.37
CA ASP A 196 -24.91 -5.40 2.43
C ASP A 196 -25.30 -5.00 3.87
N VAL A 197 -26.49 -4.43 4.02
CA VAL A 197 -26.99 -3.95 5.33
C VAL A 197 -27.23 -5.09 6.33
N ASP A 198 -27.45 -6.30 5.84
CA ASP A 198 -27.69 -7.50 6.65
C ASP A 198 -26.38 -8.26 6.94
N HIS A 199 -25.25 -7.79 6.45
CA HIS A 199 -23.93 -8.43 6.52
C HIS A 199 -23.90 -9.86 5.96
N THR A 200 -24.76 -10.16 5.00
CA THR A 200 -24.94 -11.51 4.47
C THR A 200 -24.14 -11.74 3.17
N MET A 201 -23.84 -10.69 2.41
CA MET A 201 -23.12 -10.81 1.15
C MET A 201 -22.29 -9.57 0.83
N SER A 202 -21.23 -9.77 0.07
CA SER A 202 -20.43 -8.67 -0.48
C SER A 202 -21.15 -8.05 -1.68
N VAL A 203 -21.36 -6.73 -1.64
CA VAL A 203 -22.03 -5.95 -2.69
C VAL A 203 -21.04 -5.10 -3.50
N LEU A 204 -19.87 -4.81 -2.95
CA LEU A 204 -18.80 -4.05 -3.60
C LEU A 204 -17.45 -4.52 -3.06
N GLY A 205 -16.43 -4.55 -3.91
CA GLY A 205 -15.04 -4.71 -3.51
C GLY A 205 -14.29 -3.39 -3.61
N LEU A 206 -13.54 -3.02 -2.56
CA LEU A 206 -12.56 -1.94 -2.62
C LEU A 206 -11.19 -2.59 -2.83
N VAL A 207 -10.61 -2.47 -4.01
CA VAL A 207 -9.33 -3.09 -4.36
C VAL A 207 -8.25 -2.01 -4.36
N LEU A 208 -7.27 -2.16 -3.48
CA LEU A 208 -6.06 -1.37 -3.54
C LEU A 208 -5.04 -2.12 -4.39
N LEU A 209 -4.39 -1.42 -5.31
CA LEU A 209 -3.47 -1.99 -6.27
C LEU A 209 -2.16 -1.19 -6.27
N ASP A 210 -1.05 -1.83 -5.89
CA ASP A 210 0.27 -1.24 -6.12
C ASP A 210 0.52 -1.17 -7.63
N SER A 211 0.48 0.03 -8.17
CA SER A 211 0.66 0.29 -9.61
C SER A 211 2.12 0.27 -10.06
N GLY A 212 3.03 -0.16 -9.17
CA GLY A 212 4.46 -0.13 -9.42
C GLY A 212 5.08 1.25 -9.19
N ASP A 213 6.35 1.40 -9.57
CA ASP A 213 7.07 2.68 -9.44
C ASP A 213 7.65 3.13 -10.79
N TYR A 214 8.88 2.73 -11.10
CA TYR A 214 9.56 3.08 -12.34
C TYR A 214 9.90 1.83 -13.15
N ALA A 215 9.83 1.93 -14.47
CA ALA A 215 10.26 0.86 -15.36
C ALA A 215 11.78 0.92 -15.63
N ARG A 216 12.42 -0.25 -15.79
CA ARG A 216 13.84 -0.31 -16.19
C ARG A 216 14.08 0.27 -17.57
N SER A 217 13.08 0.20 -18.44
CA SER A 217 13.08 0.78 -19.79
C SER A 217 12.89 2.29 -19.82
N GLY A 218 12.62 2.91 -18.66
CA GLY A 218 12.26 4.32 -18.51
C GLY A 218 10.77 4.54 -18.34
N GLY A 219 10.40 5.69 -17.80
CA GLY A 219 9.02 6.00 -17.44
C GLY A 219 8.54 5.27 -16.19
N TYR A 220 7.22 5.18 -16.06
CA TYR A 220 6.57 4.49 -14.95
C TYR A 220 6.43 2.99 -15.21
N GLY A 221 6.37 2.23 -14.14
CA GLY A 221 6.15 0.80 -14.16
C GLY A 221 4.67 0.43 -14.33
N SER A 222 4.37 -0.80 -13.98
CA SER A 222 3.02 -1.36 -13.98
C SER A 222 2.86 -2.27 -12.77
N PRO A 223 1.62 -2.62 -12.39
CA PRO A 223 1.39 -3.65 -11.38
C PRO A 223 2.13 -4.94 -11.70
N SER A 224 2.46 -5.72 -10.69
CA SER A 224 3.08 -7.03 -10.85
C SER A 224 2.13 -8.02 -11.56
N ALA A 225 2.67 -9.11 -12.11
CA ALA A 225 1.84 -10.15 -12.69
C ALA A 225 0.89 -10.77 -11.64
N ALA A 226 1.36 -10.93 -10.39
CA ALA A 226 0.55 -11.42 -9.28
C ALA A 226 -0.59 -10.45 -8.95
N ALA A 227 -0.32 -9.15 -8.90
CA ALA A 227 -1.34 -8.12 -8.67
C ALA A 227 -2.40 -8.10 -9.78
N LEU A 228 -2.01 -8.27 -11.05
CA LEU A 228 -2.95 -8.35 -12.17
C LEU A 228 -3.80 -9.62 -12.13
N GLN A 229 -3.22 -10.76 -11.78
CA GLN A 229 -3.96 -12.00 -11.57
C GLN A 229 -4.94 -11.87 -10.41
N PHE A 230 -4.48 -11.32 -9.28
CA PHE A 230 -5.32 -11.03 -8.13
C PHE A 230 -6.53 -10.15 -8.51
N LEU A 231 -6.30 -9.07 -9.25
CA LEU A 231 -7.36 -8.18 -9.72
C LEU A 231 -8.40 -8.91 -10.60
N ALA A 232 -7.98 -9.90 -11.39
CA ALA A 232 -8.88 -10.69 -12.23
C ALA A 232 -9.71 -11.72 -11.44
N GLU A 233 -9.19 -12.21 -10.32
CA GLU A 233 -9.78 -13.32 -9.56
C GLU A 233 -10.54 -12.87 -8.31
N VAL A 234 -10.12 -11.80 -7.64
CA VAL A 234 -10.71 -11.37 -6.37
C VAL A 234 -12.22 -11.07 -6.43
N PRO A 235 -12.79 -10.52 -7.54
CA PRO A 235 -14.22 -10.29 -7.63
C PRO A 235 -15.04 -11.59 -7.59
N LYS A 236 -14.49 -12.66 -8.16
CA LYS A 236 -15.10 -14.01 -8.13
C LYS A 236 -14.95 -14.65 -6.75
N ALA A 237 -13.77 -14.51 -6.13
CA ALA A 237 -13.52 -15.02 -4.78
C ALA A 237 -14.44 -14.38 -3.74
N MET A 238 -14.66 -13.07 -3.81
CA MET A 238 -15.63 -12.36 -2.96
C MET A 238 -17.06 -12.90 -3.16
N ARG A 239 -17.43 -13.22 -4.40
CA ARG A 239 -18.75 -13.79 -4.70
C ARG A 239 -18.91 -15.22 -4.19
N ALA A 240 -17.88 -16.05 -4.34
CA ALA A 240 -17.89 -17.41 -3.84
C ALA A 240 -18.15 -17.47 -2.32
N GLN A 241 -17.52 -16.58 -1.55
CA GLN A 241 -17.79 -16.47 -0.10
C GLN A 241 -19.24 -16.08 0.22
N SER A 242 -19.86 -15.26 -0.63
CA SER A 242 -21.26 -14.87 -0.44
C SER A 242 -22.24 -15.97 -0.85
N GLN A 243 -21.86 -16.84 -1.79
CA GLN A 243 -22.69 -17.94 -2.29
C GLN A 243 -22.82 -19.11 -1.30
N GLU A 244 -21.88 -19.29 -0.38
CA GLU A 244 -22.03 -20.22 0.75
C GLU A 244 -23.29 -19.93 1.57
N ILE A 245 -23.85 -18.71 1.42
CA ILE A 245 -25.10 -18.27 2.06
C ILE A 245 -26.32 -18.37 1.13
N GLY A 246 -26.14 -18.83 -0.13
CA GLY A 246 -27.23 -19.21 -1.03
C GLY A 246 -28.03 -18.08 -1.71
N ARG A 247 -27.51 -16.86 -1.82
CA ARG A 247 -28.35 -15.67 -2.17
C ARG A 247 -28.03 -14.93 -3.47
N SER A 248 -27.05 -15.30 -4.30
CA SER A 248 -26.79 -14.54 -5.53
C SER A 248 -26.44 -15.39 -6.73
N GLN A 249 -27.04 -15.05 -7.89
CA GLN A 249 -26.73 -15.65 -9.19
C GLN A 249 -25.64 -14.89 -9.96
N GLU A 250 -25.20 -13.71 -9.46
CA GLU A 250 -24.17 -12.91 -10.11
C GLU A 250 -22.80 -13.59 -10.01
N PRO A 251 -22.04 -13.64 -11.12
CA PRO A 251 -20.79 -14.40 -11.18
C PRO A 251 -19.62 -13.72 -10.43
N ALA A 252 -19.69 -12.42 -10.17
CA ALA A 252 -18.64 -11.64 -9.54
C ALA A 252 -19.18 -10.44 -8.75
N VAL A 253 -18.42 -9.96 -7.78
CA VAL A 253 -18.72 -8.71 -7.06
C VAL A 253 -18.14 -7.56 -7.87
N PRO A 254 -18.90 -6.48 -8.14
CA PRO A 254 -18.32 -5.27 -8.73
C PRO A 254 -17.23 -4.70 -7.83
N CYS A 255 -16.14 -4.22 -8.41
CA CYS A 255 -15.02 -3.68 -7.65
C CYS A 255 -14.66 -2.27 -8.10
N MET A 256 -14.27 -1.45 -7.12
CA MET A 256 -13.64 -0.15 -7.33
C MET A 256 -12.16 -0.32 -7.06
N VAL A 257 -11.31 0.06 -8.02
CA VAL A 257 -9.85 -0.07 -7.93
C VAL A 257 -9.22 1.28 -7.60
N PHE A 258 -8.37 1.28 -6.59
CA PHE A 258 -7.59 2.42 -6.12
C PHE A 258 -6.10 2.14 -6.40
N GLN A 259 -5.48 2.98 -7.20
CA GLN A 259 -4.07 2.88 -7.57
C GLN A 259 -3.45 4.26 -7.71
N HIS A 260 -2.12 4.33 -7.66
CA HIS A 260 -1.39 5.59 -7.78
C HIS A 260 -1.32 6.09 -9.22
N PHE A 261 -0.78 5.27 -10.14
CA PHE A 261 -0.68 5.67 -11.54
C PHE A 261 -1.98 5.41 -12.29
N PRO A 262 -2.47 6.38 -13.09
CA PRO A 262 -3.61 6.13 -13.96
C PRO A 262 -3.23 5.12 -15.05
N VAL A 263 -4.20 4.31 -15.47
CA VAL A 263 -4.02 3.44 -16.64
C VAL A 263 -3.83 4.29 -17.91
N GLN A 264 -2.99 3.82 -18.84
CA GLN A 264 -2.67 4.57 -20.06
C GLN A 264 -3.93 4.94 -20.88
N GLN A 265 -4.93 4.08 -20.87
CA GLN A 265 -6.21 4.31 -21.54
C GLN A 265 -6.95 5.55 -21.02
N TYR A 266 -6.69 5.96 -19.77
CA TYR A 266 -7.27 7.19 -19.22
C TYR A 266 -6.90 8.42 -20.05
N TYR A 267 -5.67 8.49 -20.56
CA TYR A 267 -5.22 9.61 -21.40
C TYR A 267 -5.95 9.70 -22.74
N GLN A 268 -6.53 8.60 -23.22
CA GLN A 268 -7.37 8.59 -24.44
C GLN A 268 -8.71 9.29 -24.23
N LEU A 269 -9.14 9.47 -22.99
CA LEU A 269 -10.36 10.19 -22.64
C LEU A 269 -10.13 11.71 -22.56
N LEU A 270 -8.88 12.14 -22.44
CA LEU A 270 -8.54 13.56 -22.42
C LEU A 270 -8.66 14.13 -23.83
N LYS A 271 -9.64 15.00 -24.05
CA LYS A 271 -9.73 15.75 -25.29
C LYS A 271 -8.68 16.85 -25.30
N PRO A 272 -7.96 17.09 -26.41
CA PRO A 272 -7.15 18.28 -26.56
C PRO A 272 -8.02 19.51 -26.30
N ALA A 273 -7.51 20.47 -25.52
CA ALA A 273 -8.17 21.77 -25.43
C ALA A 273 -8.27 22.35 -26.86
N ALA A 274 -9.43 22.82 -27.25
CA ALA A 274 -9.56 23.56 -28.50
C ALA A 274 -8.63 24.78 -28.41
N ALA A 275 -7.74 24.92 -29.39
CA ALA A 275 -6.82 26.04 -29.49
C ALA A 275 -7.57 27.37 -29.73
#